data_65d5b52e809a9a4551356743c1beb96e
#
_entry.id   65d5b52e809a9a4551356743c1beb96e
#
_cell.length_a   1.000
_cell.length_b   1.000
_cell.length_c   1.000
_cell.angle_alpha   90.00
_cell.angle_beta   90.00
_cell.angle_gamma   90.00
#
_symmetry.space_group_name_H-M   'P 1'
#
loop_
_entity.id
_entity.type
_entity.pdbx_description
1 polymer ?
#
loop_
_entity_poly.entity_id
_entity_poly.type
_entity_poly.pdbx_seq_one_letter_code
_entity_poly.pdbx_strand_id
1 'polypeptide(L)'
;MKSRLTVIMVLFCLVVLEGLLVGVLINWPSLIEAPNSKIKEALYVDSPEASSAYLFQRKRSDNVLLFVAVLSHAARRARRDAVRETWFTECKQRTEEVYCAFFTDQAGLDNKTKNAVVKEYEENDDLVFLSVEDNLAFAERLLQTMDWAFKRYKFDFFLRIDDDHFLCLDRLLYELNFRPKQALYWGFVHCHPKIIRVDEAWLILTRDLIEEILDKRNSTLLCSPYGDQAVALWMMDSAKNVTYFMDNKRIIHKSAGKDQNFLLNKDVCMQYMSLHGTYPRSMRQFWLSSHILRDRDPLTISYDINVIEPFSTLCRFPPVFDYRGFIKEFQFEPKPCYENPKWSVSKKPHVGREEFGERYSKY
;
A
#
# COMPACT_ATOMS: atom_id res chain seq x y z
N MET A 1 34.08 -63.68 -26.32
CA MET A 1 33.22 -63.67 -25.12
C MET A 1 33.04 -62.28 -24.49
N LYS A 2 33.96 -61.32 -24.59
CA LYS A 2 33.81 -59.96 -23.97
C LYS A 2 32.71 -59.08 -24.60
N SER A 3 32.42 -59.21 -25.92
CA SER A 3 31.43 -58.36 -26.61
C SER A 3 29.98 -58.68 -26.28
N ARG A 4 29.65 -59.92 -25.95
CA ARG A 4 28.27 -60.32 -25.63
C ARG A 4 27.82 -59.87 -24.22
N LEU A 5 28.78 -59.80 -23.29
CA LEU A 5 28.50 -59.33 -21.92
C LEU A 5 28.21 -57.84 -21.88
N THR A 6 28.91 -57.04 -22.69
CA THR A 6 28.70 -55.59 -22.77
C THR A 6 27.33 -55.24 -23.34
N VAL A 7 26.85 -55.97 -24.36
CA VAL A 7 25.50 -55.72 -24.94
C VAL A 7 24.40 -56.10 -23.96
N ILE A 8 24.54 -57.18 -23.19
CA ILE A 8 23.56 -57.61 -22.18
C ILE A 8 23.48 -56.56 -21.04
N MET A 9 24.63 -56.01 -20.59
CA MET A 9 24.62 -54.95 -19.56
C MET A 9 23.97 -53.67 -20.05
N VAL A 10 24.18 -53.23 -21.29
CA VAL A 10 23.55 -52.04 -21.87
C VAL A 10 22.05 -52.20 -22.00
N LEU A 11 21.60 -53.39 -22.45
CA LEU A 11 20.16 -53.70 -22.54
C LEU A 11 19.50 -53.76 -21.17
N PHE A 12 20.16 -54.30 -20.17
CA PHE A 12 19.63 -54.33 -18.79
C PHE A 12 19.53 -52.93 -18.17
N CYS A 13 20.49 -52.05 -18.41
CA CYS A 13 20.43 -50.66 -17.98
C CYS A 13 19.31 -49.86 -18.66
N LEU A 14 19.06 -50.11 -19.95
CA LEU A 14 17.95 -49.47 -20.67
C LEU A 14 16.57 -49.90 -20.15
N VAL A 15 16.38 -51.18 -19.88
CA VAL A 15 15.10 -51.68 -19.32
C VAL A 15 14.85 -51.18 -17.89
N VAL A 16 15.91 -51.04 -17.07
CA VAL A 16 15.79 -50.47 -15.74
C VAL A 16 15.47 -48.97 -15.77
N LEU A 17 16.05 -48.23 -16.73
CA LEU A 17 15.77 -46.82 -16.95
C LEU A 17 14.32 -46.58 -17.43
N GLU A 18 13.81 -47.43 -18.35
CA GLU A 18 12.41 -47.36 -18.78
C GLU A 18 11.44 -47.72 -17.64
N GLY A 19 11.76 -48.73 -16.84
CA GLY A 19 10.96 -49.11 -15.66
C GLY A 19 10.90 -48.04 -14.60
N LEU A 20 12.02 -47.30 -14.36
CA LEU A 20 12.08 -46.16 -13.44
C LEU A 20 11.29 -44.95 -13.97
N LEU A 21 11.35 -44.67 -15.27
CA LEU A 21 10.58 -43.60 -15.90
C LEU A 21 9.07 -43.90 -15.87
N VAL A 22 8.64 -45.12 -16.13
CA VAL A 22 7.24 -45.52 -16.01
C VAL A 22 6.76 -45.54 -14.57
N GLY A 23 7.60 -45.95 -13.62
CA GLY A 23 7.30 -45.89 -12.18
C GLY A 23 7.15 -44.47 -11.62
N VAL A 24 7.94 -43.52 -12.16
CA VAL A 24 7.82 -42.09 -11.82
C VAL A 24 6.55 -41.48 -12.41
N LEU A 25 6.15 -41.92 -13.61
CA LEU A 25 4.93 -41.41 -14.26
C LEU A 25 3.63 -42.01 -13.67
N ILE A 26 3.68 -43.21 -13.07
CA ILE A 26 2.51 -43.86 -12.46
C ILE A 26 2.32 -43.46 -11.00
N ASN A 27 3.40 -43.07 -10.27
CA ASN A 27 3.34 -42.61 -8.88
C ASN A 27 3.39 -41.08 -8.74
N TRP A 28 3.15 -40.32 -9.80
CA TRP A 28 2.87 -38.92 -9.67
C TRP A 28 1.46 -38.80 -9.10
N PRO A 29 1.29 -38.42 -7.81
CA PRO A 29 -0.03 -38.11 -7.34
C PRO A 29 -0.57 -37.01 -8.21
N SER A 30 -1.80 -37.12 -8.67
CA SER A 30 -2.56 -36.13 -9.39
C SER A 30 -2.73 -34.86 -8.53
N LEU A 31 -1.64 -34.08 -8.41
CA LEU A 31 -1.60 -32.72 -7.85
C LEU A 31 -2.03 -31.70 -8.92
N ILE A 32 -2.99 -32.09 -9.76
CA ILE A 32 -3.83 -31.15 -10.49
C ILE A 32 -5.18 -31.15 -9.77
N GLU A 33 -5.18 -30.80 -8.50
CA GLU A 33 -6.35 -30.17 -7.92
C GLU A 33 -6.38 -28.73 -8.45
N ALA A 34 -7.49 -28.43 -9.10
CA ALA A 34 -7.71 -27.21 -9.82
C ALA A 34 -7.43 -25.97 -8.94
N PRO A 35 -6.66 -24.99 -9.45
CA PRO A 35 -6.41 -23.73 -8.72
C PRO A 35 -7.67 -22.87 -8.52
N ASN A 36 -8.85 -23.39 -8.87
CA ASN A 36 -10.10 -22.64 -8.93
C ASN A 36 -10.80 -22.36 -7.59
N SER A 37 -10.49 -23.07 -6.51
CA SER A 37 -11.18 -22.83 -5.24
C SER A 37 -10.61 -21.61 -4.48
N LYS A 38 -9.29 -21.48 -4.43
CA LYS A 38 -8.62 -20.33 -3.77
C LYS A 38 -8.85 -19.01 -4.50
N ILE A 39 -8.90 -19.05 -5.84
CA ILE A 39 -9.16 -17.86 -6.67
C ILE A 39 -10.60 -17.36 -6.49
N LYS A 40 -11.59 -18.24 -6.33
CA LYS A 40 -12.97 -17.82 -6.07
C LYS A 40 -13.14 -17.13 -4.73
N GLU A 41 -12.42 -17.57 -3.69
CA GLU A 41 -12.48 -16.94 -2.37
C GLU A 41 -11.75 -15.59 -2.30
N ALA A 42 -10.59 -15.46 -2.95
CA ALA A 42 -9.86 -14.17 -3.02
C ALA A 42 -10.62 -13.10 -3.83
N LEU A 43 -11.48 -13.50 -4.76
CA LEU A 43 -12.28 -12.60 -5.60
C LEU A 43 -13.64 -12.24 -4.99
N TYR A 44 -14.04 -12.84 -3.85
CA TYR A 44 -15.33 -12.61 -3.19
C TYR A 44 -15.11 -12.06 -1.78
N VAL A 45 -14.92 -10.74 -1.65
CA VAL A 45 -14.73 -10.07 -0.35
C VAL A 45 -16.05 -9.89 0.43
N ASP A 46 -17.20 -10.23 -0.16
CA ASP A 46 -18.52 -9.94 0.44
C ASP A 46 -19.19 -11.09 1.20
N SER A 47 -18.52 -12.24 1.43
CA SER A 47 -19.12 -13.26 2.31
C SER A 47 -18.42 -13.31 3.67
N PRO A 48 -19.16 -13.15 4.78
CA PRO A 48 -18.61 -13.24 6.14
C PRO A 48 -18.00 -14.61 6.48
N GLU A 49 -18.32 -15.66 5.73
CA GLU A 49 -17.89 -17.03 5.99
C GLU A 49 -16.53 -17.39 5.37
N ALA A 50 -16.11 -16.68 4.30
CA ALA A 50 -14.79 -16.90 3.68
C ALA A 50 -13.60 -16.43 4.54
N SER A 51 -13.87 -15.61 5.57
CA SER A 51 -12.83 -15.03 6.44
C SER A 51 -12.15 -16.05 7.37
N SER A 52 -12.77 -17.22 7.63
CA SER A 52 -12.28 -18.13 8.68
C SER A 52 -11.19 -19.09 8.21
N ALA A 53 -11.13 -19.42 6.92
CA ALA A 53 -10.21 -20.43 6.41
C ALA A 53 -8.78 -19.91 6.14
N TYR A 54 -8.62 -18.58 5.92
CA TYR A 54 -7.31 -17.98 5.63
C TYR A 54 -6.46 -17.64 6.85
N LEU A 55 -7.02 -17.73 8.06
CA LEU A 55 -6.33 -17.35 9.30
C LEU A 55 -5.31 -18.39 9.81
N PHE A 56 -5.14 -19.53 9.14
CA PHE A 56 -4.40 -20.66 9.75
C PHE A 56 -2.95 -20.82 9.34
N GLN A 57 -2.33 -19.95 8.51
CA GLN A 57 -0.98 -20.25 7.99
C GLN A 57 0.20 -19.33 8.38
N ARG A 58 0.00 -18.27 9.14
CA ARG A 58 1.14 -17.60 9.80
C ARG A 58 0.71 -17.05 11.15
N LYS A 59 1.44 -17.42 12.20
CA LYS A 59 1.36 -16.81 13.54
C LYS A 59 1.95 -15.39 13.44
N ARG A 60 1.20 -14.48 12.77
CA ARG A 60 1.47 -13.03 12.80
C ARG A 60 0.75 -12.47 14.01
N SER A 61 1.34 -11.49 14.66
CA SER A 61 0.66 -10.75 15.72
C SER A 61 -0.58 -10.07 15.13
N ASP A 62 -1.76 -10.36 15.69
CA ASP A 62 -2.99 -9.65 15.32
C ASP A 62 -2.97 -8.20 15.84
N ASN A 63 -1.95 -7.83 16.61
CA ASN A 63 -1.76 -6.53 17.23
C ASN A 63 -0.41 -5.96 16.81
N VAL A 64 -0.41 -4.89 16.02
CA VAL A 64 0.77 -4.21 15.51
C VAL A 64 0.74 -2.73 15.85
N LEU A 65 1.90 -2.09 15.94
CA LEU A 65 2.00 -0.65 16.10
C LEU A 65 1.46 0.08 14.86
N LEU A 66 1.84 -0.40 13.67
CA LEU A 66 1.54 0.23 12.39
C LEU A 66 0.94 -0.75 11.39
N PHE A 67 -0.19 -0.39 10.79
CA PHE A 67 -0.71 -1.01 9.57
C PHE A 67 -0.39 -0.14 8.36
N VAL A 68 0.30 -0.68 7.35
CA VAL A 68 0.67 0.02 6.11
C VAL A 68 -0.16 -0.50 4.95
N ALA A 69 -1.01 0.35 4.42
CA ALA A 69 -1.80 0.09 3.22
C ALA A 69 -1.15 0.78 2.01
N VAL A 70 -0.54 0.00 1.11
CA VAL A 70 0.05 0.51 -0.13
C VAL A 70 -0.99 0.46 -1.23
N LEU A 71 -1.51 1.60 -1.66
CA LEU A 71 -2.45 1.65 -2.78
C LEU A 71 -1.70 1.57 -4.11
N SER A 72 -2.10 0.62 -4.95
CA SER A 72 -1.44 0.36 -6.22
C SER A 72 -2.45 -0.10 -7.27
N HIS A 73 -2.40 0.47 -8.47
CA HIS A 73 -3.21 0.00 -9.58
C HIS A 73 -2.78 -1.40 -10.04
N ALA A 74 -3.74 -2.25 -10.43
CA ALA A 74 -3.49 -3.65 -10.78
C ALA A 74 -2.38 -3.85 -11.85
N ALA A 75 -2.31 -2.96 -12.84
CA ALA A 75 -1.30 -3.01 -13.90
C ALA A 75 0.12 -2.61 -13.47
N ARG A 76 0.34 -2.14 -12.22
CA ARG A 76 1.62 -1.57 -11.77
C ARG A 76 2.50 -2.57 -11.02
N ARG A 77 2.53 -3.83 -11.47
CA ARG A 77 3.35 -4.87 -10.85
C ARG A 77 4.80 -4.43 -10.65
N ALA A 78 5.43 -3.79 -11.65
CA ALA A 78 6.83 -3.36 -11.55
C ALA A 78 7.10 -2.38 -10.39
N ARG A 79 6.12 -1.53 -10.01
CA ARG A 79 6.24 -0.65 -8.85
C ARG A 79 6.12 -1.45 -7.55
N ARG A 80 5.14 -2.37 -7.45
CA ARG A 80 5.00 -3.25 -6.29
C ARG A 80 6.24 -4.11 -6.08
N ASP A 81 6.83 -4.66 -7.16
CA ASP A 81 8.07 -5.43 -7.07
C ASP A 81 9.23 -4.56 -6.54
N ALA A 82 9.37 -3.32 -6.99
CA ALA A 82 10.38 -2.41 -6.48
C ALA A 82 10.16 -2.08 -4.98
N VAL A 83 8.93 -1.92 -4.55
CA VAL A 83 8.57 -1.73 -3.13
C VAL A 83 8.92 -2.98 -2.33
N ARG A 84 8.59 -4.20 -2.83
CA ARG A 84 8.91 -5.48 -2.18
C ARG A 84 10.40 -5.71 -2.00
N GLU A 85 11.20 -5.29 -2.98
CA GLU A 85 12.66 -5.43 -2.99
C GLU A 85 13.36 -4.40 -2.10
N THR A 86 12.64 -3.39 -1.62
CA THR A 86 13.17 -2.28 -0.85
C THR A 86 12.56 -2.20 0.55
N TRP A 87 11.97 -1.10 0.93
CA TRP A 87 11.51 -0.83 2.28
C TRP A 87 10.43 -1.82 2.80
N PHE A 88 9.71 -2.50 1.92
CA PHE A 88 8.75 -3.54 2.32
C PHE A 88 9.44 -4.80 2.90
N THR A 89 10.74 -4.97 2.67
CA THR A 89 11.54 -6.03 3.32
C THR A 89 11.54 -5.88 4.83
N GLU A 90 11.53 -4.65 5.35
CA GLU A 90 11.45 -4.36 6.78
C GLU A 90 10.10 -4.81 7.37
N CYS A 91 9.00 -4.69 6.62
CA CYS A 91 7.70 -5.22 7.06
C CYS A 91 7.73 -6.74 7.28
N LYS A 92 8.49 -7.46 6.45
CA LYS A 92 8.64 -8.92 6.57
C LYS A 92 9.56 -9.33 7.72
N GLN A 93 10.47 -8.46 8.12
CA GLN A 93 11.40 -8.69 9.22
C GLN A 93 10.81 -8.33 10.58
N ARG A 94 9.94 -7.32 10.65
CA ARG A 94 9.37 -6.74 11.89
C ARG A 94 7.88 -7.03 12.05
N THR A 95 7.47 -8.28 11.86
CA THR A 95 6.06 -8.71 11.84
C THR A 95 5.29 -8.49 13.15
N GLU A 96 5.98 -8.27 14.26
CA GLU A 96 5.38 -7.95 15.56
C GLU A 96 5.04 -6.45 15.70
N GLU A 97 5.66 -5.60 14.87
CA GLU A 97 5.49 -4.14 14.94
C GLU A 97 4.68 -3.59 13.78
N VAL A 98 4.80 -4.19 12.59
CA VAL A 98 4.18 -3.66 11.38
C VAL A 98 3.59 -4.74 10.50
N TYR A 99 2.42 -4.45 9.95
CA TYR A 99 1.81 -5.22 8.87
C TYR A 99 1.71 -4.36 7.61
N CYS A 100 2.12 -4.91 6.46
CA CYS A 100 2.06 -4.22 5.18
C CYS A 100 1.35 -5.08 4.15
N ALA A 101 0.48 -4.45 3.34
CA ALA A 101 -0.16 -5.09 2.20
C ALA A 101 -0.39 -4.08 1.07
N PHE A 102 -0.43 -4.60 -0.17
CA PHE A 102 -0.87 -3.84 -1.33
C PHE A 102 -2.37 -3.97 -1.50
N PHE A 103 -3.03 -2.86 -1.79
CA PHE A 103 -4.46 -2.81 -2.08
C PHE A 103 -4.66 -2.39 -3.53
N THR A 104 -5.46 -3.15 -4.27
CA THR A 104 -5.70 -2.92 -5.70
C THR A 104 -7.16 -3.15 -6.07
N ASP A 105 -7.66 -2.38 -7.03
CA ASP A 105 -9.01 -2.58 -7.54
C ASP A 105 -9.09 -3.85 -8.39
N GLN A 106 -10.21 -4.55 -8.31
CA GLN A 106 -10.46 -5.74 -9.13
C GLN A 106 -11.57 -5.56 -10.16
N ALA A 107 -12.45 -4.58 -9.95
CA ALA A 107 -13.57 -4.35 -10.84
C ALA A 107 -13.14 -3.58 -12.10
N GLY A 108 -13.74 -3.90 -13.25
CA GLY A 108 -13.47 -3.21 -14.50
C GLY A 108 -12.13 -3.55 -15.18
N LEU A 109 -11.34 -4.46 -14.65
CA LEU A 109 -10.08 -4.87 -15.26
C LEU A 109 -10.31 -5.69 -16.53
N ASP A 110 -9.46 -5.46 -17.56
CA ASP A 110 -9.39 -6.35 -18.70
C ASP A 110 -8.84 -7.73 -18.31
N ASN A 111 -9.13 -8.75 -19.10
CA ASN A 111 -8.76 -10.14 -18.79
C ASN A 111 -7.24 -10.34 -18.65
N LYS A 112 -6.41 -9.62 -19.40
CA LYS A 112 -4.95 -9.71 -19.32
C LYS A 112 -4.45 -9.20 -17.98
N THR A 113 -4.89 -8.02 -17.58
CA THR A 113 -4.54 -7.40 -16.30
C THR A 113 -5.05 -8.22 -15.13
N LYS A 114 -6.30 -8.72 -15.21
CA LYS A 114 -6.89 -9.58 -14.19
C LYS A 114 -6.07 -10.86 -13.97
N ASN A 115 -5.73 -11.57 -15.05
CA ASN A 115 -4.93 -12.79 -14.95
C ASN A 115 -3.52 -12.53 -14.40
N ALA A 116 -2.91 -11.40 -14.80
CA ALA A 116 -1.59 -11.03 -14.33
C ALA A 116 -1.56 -10.74 -12.83
N VAL A 117 -2.56 -10.00 -12.31
CA VAL A 117 -2.61 -9.65 -10.89
C VAL A 117 -3.02 -10.82 -10.01
N VAL A 118 -3.86 -11.76 -10.51
CA VAL A 118 -4.17 -13.01 -9.80
C VAL A 118 -2.92 -13.88 -9.67
N LYS A 119 -2.15 -14.04 -10.76
CA LYS A 119 -0.88 -14.75 -10.70
C LYS A 119 0.09 -14.11 -9.72
N GLU A 120 0.18 -12.79 -9.70
CA GLU A 120 1.01 -12.06 -8.74
C GLU A 120 0.58 -12.32 -7.30
N TYR A 121 -0.71 -12.37 -7.03
CA TYR A 121 -1.26 -12.72 -5.71
C TYR A 121 -0.82 -14.13 -5.27
N GLU A 122 -0.90 -15.11 -6.17
CA GLU A 122 -0.46 -16.49 -5.89
C GLU A 122 1.05 -16.59 -5.57
N GLU A 123 1.86 -15.72 -6.20
CA GLU A 123 3.31 -15.68 -6.01
C GLU A 123 3.75 -15.00 -4.68
N ASN A 124 3.00 -13.99 -4.21
CA ASN A 124 3.50 -13.10 -3.16
C ASN A 124 2.66 -13.07 -1.86
N ASP A 125 1.38 -13.41 -1.92
CA ASP A 125 0.45 -13.43 -0.76
C ASP A 125 0.44 -12.09 0.05
N ASP A 126 0.58 -10.96 -0.66
CA ASP A 126 0.63 -9.63 -0.06
C ASP A 126 -0.33 -8.62 -0.73
N LEU A 127 -1.22 -9.11 -1.61
CA LEU A 127 -2.22 -8.32 -2.31
C LEU A 127 -3.61 -8.49 -1.70
N VAL A 128 -4.32 -7.39 -1.58
CA VAL A 128 -5.74 -7.33 -1.19
C VAL A 128 -6.54 -6.70 -2.33
N PHE A 129 -7.61 -7.38 -2.73
CA PHE A 129 -8.48 -6.90 -3.79
C PHE A 129 -9.64 -6.09 -3.23
N LEU A 130 -9.84 -4.89 -3.76
CA LEU A 130 -10.95 -4.01 -3.43
C LEU A 130 -12.08 -4.17 -4.46
N SER A 131 -13.33 -4.10 -4.00
CA SER A 131 -14.53 -4.14 -4.85
C SER A 131 -14.84 -2.77 -5.45
N VAL A 132 -13.83 -2.04 -5.92
CA VAL A 132 -13.94 -0.70 -6.49
C VAL A 132 -13.64 -0.78 -7.97
N GLU A 133 -14.45 -0.09 -8.78
CA GLU A 133 -14.17 0.09 -10.21
C GLU A 133 -12.99 1.05 -10.40
N ASP A 134 -12.20 0.83 -11.45
CA ASP A 134 -11.10 1.73 -11.83
C ASP A 134 -11.65 3.08 -12.31
N ASN A 135 -11.84 3.99 -11.36
CA ASN A 135 -12.38 5.33 -11.59
C ASN A 135 -11.99 6.30 -10.45
N LEU A 136 -12.59 7.49 -10.44
CA LEU A 136 -12.42 8.50 -9.38
C LEU A 136 -13.18 8.14 -8.09
N ALA A 137 -12.96 6.96 -7.56
CA ALA A 137 -13.58 6.50 -6.32
C ALA A 137 -12.54 6.38 -5.17
N PHE A 138 -11.65 7.37 -5.03
CA PHE A 138 -10.56 7.32 -4.05
C PHE A 138 -11.06 7.24 -2.61
N ALA A 139 -12.15 7.96 -2.27
CA ALA A 139 -12.77 7.87 -0.95
C ALA A 139 -13.27 6.45 -0.65
N GLU A 140 -13.94 5.80 -1.61
CA GLU A 140 -14.44 4.43 -1.44
C GLU A 140 -13.30 3.41 -1.31
N ARG A 141 -12.22 3.57 -2.10
CA ARG A 141 -11.00 2.74 -1.93
C ARG A 141 -10.45 2.84 -0.52
N LEU A 142 -10.36 4.06 -0.02
CA LEU A 142 -9.85 4.31 1.32
C LEU A 142 -10.76 3.71 2.39
N LEU A 143 -12.07 3.86 2.27
CA LEU A 143 -13.04 3.25 3.19
C LEU A 143 -12.97 1.72 3.20
N GLN A 144 -12.90 1.08 2.02
CA GLN A 144 -12.77 -0.37 1.93
C GLN A 144 -11.41 -0.85 2.50
N THR A 145 -10.34 -0.10 2.26
CA THR A 145 -9.02 -0.41 2.82
C THR A 145 -9.01 -0.31 4.34
N MET A 146 -9.59 0.75 4.90
CA MET A 146 -9.73 0.93 6.35
C MET A 146 -10.59 -0.16 6.98
N ASP A 147 -11.75 -0.49 6.38
CA ASP A 147 -12.66 -1.53 6.86
C ASP A 147 -11.98 -2.89 6.87
N TRP A 148 -11.26 -3.22 5.78
CA TRP A 148 -10.50 -4.47 5.69
C TRP A 148 -9.44 -4.59 6.78
N ALA A 149 -8.67 -3.51 7.00
CA ALA A 149 -7.64 -3.46 8.03
C ALA A 149 -8.23 -3.53 9.44
N PHE A 150 -9.26 -2.74 9.70
CA PHE A 150 -9.89 -2.62 11.02
C PHE A 150 -10.50 -3.92 11.51
N LYS A 151 -11.12 -4.70 10.61
CA LYS A 151 -11.75 -5.99 10.93
C LYS A 151 -10.75 -7.11 11.20
N ARG A 152 -9.53 -7.04 10.65
CA ARG A 152 -8.55 -8.13 10.67
C ARG A 152 -7.39 -7.91 11.63
N TYR A 153 -7.07 -6.66 11.92
CA TYR A 153 -5.91 -6.31 12.73
C TYR A 153 -6.26 -5.32 13.83
N LYS A 154 -5.58 -5.45 14.96
CA LYS A 154 -5.49 -4.39 15.97
C LYS A 154 -4.20 -3.61 15.68
N PHE A 155 -4.31 -2.31 15.52
CA PHE A 155 -3.17 -1.42 15.26
C PHE A 155 -3.39 -0.09 15.99
N ASP A 156 -2.32 0.60 16.31
CA ASP A 156 -2.40 1.95 16.86
C ASP A 156 -2.50 2.99 15.74
N PHE A 157 -1.72 2.78 14.65
CA PHE A 157 -1.62 3.68 13.52
C PHE A 157 -1.89 2.96 12.19
N PHE A 158 -2.53 3.67 11.30
CA PHE A 158 -2.79 3.24 9.92
C PHE A 158 -2.11 4.23 8.97
N LEU A 159 -1.18 3.76 8.16
CA LEU A 159 -0.56 4.52 7.07
C LEU A 159 -1.19 4.11 5.74
N ARG A 160 -1.79 5.08 5.04
CA ARG A 160 -2.09 4.97 3.62
C ARG A 160 -0.93 5.58 2.83
N ILE A 161 -0.39 4.86 1.86
CA ILE A 161 0.74 5.29 1.04
C ILE A 161 0.58 4.81 -0.40
N ASP A 162 1.04 5.61 -1.39
CA ASP A 162 1.08 5.21 -2.79
C ASP A 162 2.32 4.35 -3.12
N ASP A 163 2.24 3.59 -4.22
CA ASP A 163 3.30 2.68 -4.70
C ASP A 163 4.52 3.38 -5.31
N ASP A 164 4.50 4.71 -5.36
CA ASP A 164 5.62 5.56 -5.80
C ASP A 164 6.21 6.42 -4.67
N HIS A 165 6.12 5.95 -3.45
CA HIS A 165 6.79 6.51 -2.29
C HIS A 165 7.94 5.61 -1.82
N PHE A 166 9.13 6.17 -1.65
CA PHE A 166 10.16 5.56 -0.83
C PHE A 166 9.89 5.93 0.63
N LEU A 167 9.68 4.93 1.46
CA LEU A 167 9.37 5.07 2.88
C LEU A 167 10.59 4.72 3.72
N CYS A 168 10.98 5.60 4.64
CA CYS A 168 11.94 5.32 5.69
C CYS A 168 11.21 4.65 6.87
N LEU A 169 10.87 3.36 6.69
CA LEU A 169 9.98 2.64 7.60
C LEU A 169 10.58 2.49 8.99
N ASP A 170 11.87 2.18 9.09
CA ASP A 170 12.56 2.06 10.37
C ASP A 170 12.48 3.36 11.20
N ARG A 171 12.71 4.51 10.55
CA ARG A 171 12.52 5.83 11.18
C ARG A 171 11.07 6.04 11.62
N LEU A 172 10.11 5.69 10.77
CA LEU A 172 8.69 5.86 11.10
C LEU A 172 8.30 5.04 12.32
N LEU A 173 8.67 3.76 12.36
CA LEU A 173 8.39 2.88 13.49
C LEU A 173 9.02 3.39 14.78
N TYR A 174 10.27 3.88 14.73
CA TYR A 174 10.91 4.52 15.87
C TYR A 174 10.10 5.71 16.38
N GLU A 175 9.68 6.60 15.48
CA GLU A 175 8.98 7.84 15.84
C GLU A 175 7.55 7.58 16.37
N LEU A 176 6.85 6.58 15.86
CA LEU A 176 5.49 6.24 16.29
C LEU A 176 5.39 5.89 17.77
N ASN A 177 6.48 5.40 18.38
CA ASN A 177 6.51 5.12 19.83
C ASN A 177 6.35 6.38 20.70
N PHE A 178 6.58 7.55 20.12
CA PHE A 178 6.52 8.85 20.80
C PHE A 178 5.31 9.70 20.34
N ARG A 179 4.44 9.14 19.52
CA ARG A 179 3.28 9.85 18.96
C ARG A 179 2.00 9.53 19.72
N PRO A 180 1.04 10.49 19.76
CA PRO A 180 -0.28 10.23 20.32
C PRO A 180 -0.96 9.07 19.60
N LYS A 181 -1.48 8.10 20.35
CA LYS A 181 -2.21 6.94 19.83
C LYS A 181 -3.70 7.18 19.63
N GLN A 182 -4.14 8.42 19.79
CA GLN A 182 -5.52 8.85 19.62
C GLN A 182 -5.59 10.20 18.92
N ALA A 183 -6.59 10.36 18.09
CA ALA A 183 -6.95 11.59 17.39
C ALA A 183 -5.80 12.23 16.59
N LEU A 184 -4.84 11.43 16.09
CA LEU A 184 -3.73 11.93 15.28
C LEU A 184 -4.03 11.80 13.79
N TYR A 185 -3.85 12.91 13.06
CA TYR A 185 -3.90 13.02 11.61
C TYR A 185 -2.59 13.63 11.11
N TRP A 186 -1.74 12.83 10.48
CA TRP A 186 -0.35 13.17 10.15
C TRP A 186 -0.06 13.01 8.68
N GLY A 187 0.63 13.98 8.07
CA GLY A 187 1.12 13.90 6.70
C GLY A 187 1.61 15.22 6.13
N PHE A 188 1.70 15.26 4.79
CA PHE A 188 1.97 16.49 4.07
C PHE A 188 0.70 17.32 3.94
N VAL A 189 0.70 18.55 4.43
CA VAL A 189 -0.49 19.40 4.45
C VAL A 189 -0.45 20.42 3.32
N HIS A 190 -1.54 20.46 2.57
CA HIS A 190 -1.82 21.53 1.61
C HIS A 190 -2.59 22.65 2.32
N CYS A 191 -1.91 23.80 2.52
CA CYS A 191 -2.55 24.99 3.09
C CYS A 191 -3.21 25.83 1.99
N HIS A 192 -4.49 25.68 1.83
CA HIS A 192 -5.29 26.55 0.96
C HIS A 192 -6.40 27.21 1.77
N PRO A 193 -6.71 28.52 1.59
CA PRO A 193 -7.63 29.25 2.45
C PRO A 193 -9.01 28.64 2.67
N LYS A 194 -9.47 27.81 1.75
CA LYS A 194 -10.79 27.18 1.80
C LYS A 194 -10.71 25.67 2.02
N ILE A 195 -9.53 25.09 1.85
CA ILE A 195 -9.35 23.65 1.97
C ILE A 195 -7.98 23.34 2.51
N ILE A 196 -7.95 22.88 3.73
CA ILE A 196 -6.75 22.37 4.36
C ILE A 196 -6.88 20.87 4.46
N ARG A 197 -6.00 20.16 3.79
CA ARG A 197 -6.03 18.71 3.72
C ARG A 197 -4.63 18.12 3.80
N VAL A 198 -4.52 16.95 4.38
CA VAL A 198 -3.33 16.11 4.26
C VAL A 198 -3.40 15.37 2.93
N ASP A 199 -2.29 15.34 2.21
CA ASP A 199 -2.17 14.64 0.92
C ASP A 199 -2.44 13.15 1.09
N GLU A 200 -3.31 12.59 0.23
CA GLU A 200 -3.67 11.19 0.33
C GLU A 200 -2.54 10.23 -0.04
N ALA A 201 -1.56 10.70 -0.82
CA ALA A 201 -0.43 9.86 -1.23
C ALA A 201 0.42 9.37 -0.05
N TRP A 202 0.35 10.05 1.09
CA TRP A 202 0.96 9.64 2.35
C TRP A 202 0.20 10.27 3.52
N LEU A 203 -0.56 9.49 4.26
CA LEU A 203 -1.26 9.96 5.45
C LEU A 203 -1.33 8.89 6.55
N ILE A 204 -1.24 9.32 7.79
CA ILE A 204 -1.46 8.48 8.97
C ILE A 204 -2.70 8.94 9.71
N LEU A 205 -3.52 7.96 10.11
CA LEU A 205 -4.63 8.09 11.03
C LEU A 205 -4.44 7.12 12.21
N THR A 206 -4.83 7.54 13.40
CA THR A 206 -4.95 6.64 14.54
C THR A 206 -6.21 5.77 14.43
N ARG A 207 -6.17 4.59 15.05
CA ARG A 207 -7.26 3.61 14.99
C ARG A 207 -8.62 4.18 15.38
N ASP A 208 -8.64 5.02 16.41
CA ASP A 208 -9.88 5.61 16.92
C ASP A 208 -10.56 6.57 15.94
N LEU A 209 -9.80 7.25 15.08
CA LEU A 209 -10.34 8.06 13.98
C LEU A 209 -10.94 7.16 12.88
N ILE A 210 -10.27 6.04 12.57
CA ILE A 210 -10.80 5.07 11.61
C ILE A 210 -12.10 4.45 12.08
N GLU A 211 -12.18 4.09 13.36
CA GLU A 211 -13.41 3.58 13.98
C GLU A 211 -14.55 4.57 13.80
N GLU A 212 -14.35 5.84 14.13
CA GLU A 212 -15.37 6.89 13.97
C GLU A 212 -15.79 7.05 12.49
N ILE A 213 -14.83 7.01 11.55
CA ILE A 213 -15.11 7.09 10.11
C ILE A 213 -16.00 5.92 9.68
N LEU A 214 -15.65 4.69 10.07
CA LEU A 214 -16.38 3.49 9.69
C LEU A 214 -17.79 3.44 10.30
N ASP A 215 -17.94 3.87 11.54
CA ASP A 215 -19.24 3.97 12.21
C ASP A 215 -20.19 4.95 11.52
N LYS A 216 -19.65 6.05 11.00
CA LYS A 216 -20.41 7.07 10.26
C LYS A 216 -20.65 6.72 8.79
N ARG A 217 -19.99 5.70 8.23
CA ARG A 217 -20.03 5.36 6.80
C ARG A 217 -21.45 5.20 6.27
N ASN A 218 -22.30 4.51 7.01
CA ASN A 218 -23.67 4.19 6.61
C ASN A 218 -24.71 5.22 7.07
N SER A 219 -24.27 6.37 7.58
CA SER A 219 -25.17 7.42 8.10
C SER A 219 -24.82 8.80 7.57
N THR A 220 -23.85 9.47 8.16
CA THR A 220 -23.57 10.90 7.94
C THR A 220 -22.32 11.19 7.15
N LEU A 221 -21.47 10.19 6.91
CA LEU A 221 -20.18 10.39 6.25
C LEU A 221 -20.36 10.90 4.81
N LEU A 222 -19.65 11.98 4.47
CA LEU A 222 -19.67 12.56 3.13
C LEU A 222 -18.42 12.12 2.34
N CYS A 223 -18.62 11.56 1.17
CA CYS A 223 -17.60 11.19 0.22
C CYS A 223 -17.32 12.29 -0.81
N SER A 224 -16.08 12.38 -1.25
CA SER A 224 -15.59 13.17 -2.38
C SER A 224 -14.89 12.23 -3.38
N PRO A 225 -14.79 12.58 -4.66
CA PRO A 225 -14.03 11.77 -5.62
C PRO A 225 -12.54 11.62 -5.25
N TYR A 226 -11.98 12.59 -4.54
CA TYR A 226 -10.58 12.59 -4.08
C TYR A 226 -10.50 12.20 -2.62
N GLY A 227 -9.58 11.30 -2.30
CA GLY A 227 -9.43 10.75 -0.94
C GLY A 227 -8.97 11.79 0.07
N ASP A 228 -8.02 12.65 -0.27
CA ASP A 228 -7.55 13.73 0.61
C ASP A 228 -8.66 14.73 0.98
N GLN A 229 -9.55 15.02 0.04
CA GLN A 229 -10.70 15.88 0.30
C GLN A 229 -11.74 15.16 1.18
N ALA A 230 -11.99 13.89 0.92
CA ALA A 230 -12.90 13.10 1.74
C ALA A 230 -12.40 13.01 3.19
N VAL A 231 -11.12 12.69 3.40
CA VAL A 231 -10.54 12.65 4.75
C VAL A 231 -10.58 14.00 5.43
N ALA A 232 -10.36 15.10 4.72
CA ALA A 232 -10.49 16.44 5.29
C ALA A 232 -11.90 16.71 5.80
N LEU A 233 -12.95 16.31 5.04
CA LEU A 233 -14.35 16.39 5.49
C LEU A 233 -14.59 15.54 6.75
N TRP A 234 -14.06 14.31 6.78
CA TRP A 234 -14.23 13.39 7.89
C TRP A 234 -13.58 13.91 9.17
N MET A 235 -12.40 14.51 9.05
CA MET A 235 -11.69 15.10 10.20
C MET A 235 -12.40 16.35 10.73
N MET A 236 -13.02 17.15 9.86
CA MET A 236 -13.82 18.29 10.28
C MET A 236 -15.13 17.90 10.97
N ASP A 237 -15.71 16.77 10.60
CA ASP A 237 -16.95 16.22 11.20
C ASP A 237 -16.64 15.29 12.40
N SER A 238 -15.37 15.13 12.77
CA SER A 238 -14.99 14.30 13.91
C SER A 238 -15.46 14.91 15.24
N ALA A 239 -16.02 14.07 16.10
CA ALA A 239 -16.36 14.45 17.47
C ALA A 239 -15.11 14.58 18.35
N LYS A 240 -13.94 14.16 17.87
CA LYS A 240 -12.67 14.16 18.60
C LYS A 240 -11.90 15.46 18.34
N ASN A 241 -11.07 15.83 19.29
CA ASN A 241 -10.13 16.93 19.10
C ASN A 241 -8.93 16.47 18.28
N VAL A 242 -9.06 16.53 16.93
CA VAL A 242 -8.06 16.01 16.00
C VAL A 242 -6.77 16.81 16.06
N THR A 243 -5.67 16.11 16.35
CA THR A 243 -4.32 16.67 16.31
C THR A 243 -3.76 16.53 14.89
N TYR A 244 -3.60 17.67 14.21
CA TYR A 244 -2.95 17.71 12.89
C TYR A 244 -1.44 17.77 13.07
N PHE A 245 -0.73 16.75 12.61
CA PHE A 245 0.73 16.79 12.54
C PHE A 245 1.17 17.07 11.09
N MET A 246 1.61 18.30 10.86
CA MET A 246 2.03 18.81 9.56
C MET A 246 3.53 18.60 9.37
N ASP A 247 3.90 17.61 8.56
CA ASP A 247 5.29 17.18 8.40
C ASP A 247 5.86 17.48 7.00
N ASN A 248 5.54 18.65 6.48
CA ASN A 248 5.93 19.07 5.13
C ASN A 248 7.45 19.16 4.91
N LYS A 249 8.24 19.21 5.98
CA LYS A 249 9.71 19.25 5.89
C LYS A 249 10.32 17.87 5.62
N ARG A 250 9.68 16.80 6.12
CA ARG A 250 10.23 15.43 6.06
C ARG A 250 9.47 14.53 5.10
N ILE A 251 8.23 14.84 4.78
CA ILE A 251 7.45 14.16 3.76
C ILE A 251 7.57 14.97 2.48
N ILE A 252 8.38 14.49 1.54
CA ILE A 252 8.66 15.21 0.29
C ILE A 252 7.59 14.89 -0.74
N HIS A 253 6.74 15.88 -1.01
CA HIS A 253 5.64 15.76 -1.99
C HIS A 253 6.10 15.97 -3.45
N LYS A 254 7.23 16.63 -3.67
CA LYS A 254 7.82 16.80 -5.01
C LYS A 254 8.42 15.49 -5.50
N SER A 255 8.49 15.30 -6.83
CA SER A 255 9.12 14.12 -7.42
C SER A 255 10.62 14.05 -7.06
N ALA A 256 10.95 13.27 -6.06
CA ALA A 256 12.31 13.09 -5.55
C ALA A 256 13.14 12.12 -6.41
N GLY A 257 12.49 11.20 -7.14
CA GLY A 257 13.17 10.16 -7.92
C GLY A 257 14.02 10.63 -9.10
N LYS A 258 14.01 11.94 -9.40
CA LYS A 258 14.84 12.57 -10.44
C LYS A 258 15.91 13.50 -9.86
N ASP A 259 15.88 13.77 -8.56
CA ASP A 259 16.80 14.70 -7.92
C ASP A 259 18.04 13.95 -7.40
N GLN A 260 19.19 14.26 -7.98
CA GLN A 260 20.47 13.63 -7.63
C GLN A 260 20.88 13.89 -6.17
N ASN A 261 20.48 15.03 -5.61
CA ASN A 261 20.77 15.32 -4.20
C ASN A 261 20.07 14.34 -3.26
N PHE A 262 18.87 13.89 -3.61
CA PHE A 262 18.21 12.80 -2.88
C PHE A 262 18.81 11.43 -3.19
N LEU A 263 18.99 11.11 -4.48
CA LEU A 263 19.40 9.77 -4.93
C LEU A 263 20.80 9.36 -4.42
N LEU A 264 21.68 10.32 -4.17
CA LEU A 264 23.04 10.07 -3.68
C LEU A 264 23.18 10.30 -2.16
N ASN A 265 22.13 10.74 -1.50
CA ASN A 265 22.16 11.01 -0.07
C ASN A 265 22.07 9.70 0.74
N LYS A 266 23.19 9.29 1.36
CA LYS A 266 23.26 8.11 2.24
C LYS A 266 22.50 8.30 3.56
N ASP A 267 22.21 9.53 3.93
CA ASP A 267 21.51 9.89 5.17
C ASP A 267 20.05 10.31 4.91
N VAL A 268 19.49 9.93 3.76
CA VAL A 268 18.13 10.34 3.40
C VAL A 268 17.10 10.01 4.47
N CYS A 269 17.17 8.83 5.09
CA CYS A 269 16.28 8.43 6.17
C CYS A 269 16.61 9.07 7.53
N MET A 270 17.76 9.73 7.67
CA MET A 270 18.03 10.57 8.83
C MET A 270 17.35 11.93 8.74
N GLN A 271 17.05 12.39 7.52
CA GLN A 271 16.49 13.72 7.28
C GLN A 271 15.01 13.66 6.92
N TYR A 272 14.58 12.64 6.20
CA TYR A 272 13.24 12.55 5.63
C TYR A 272 12.48 11.33 6.13
N MET A 273 11.16 11.41 6.09
CA MET A 273 10.24 10.32 6.42
C MET A 273 9.81 9.56 5.18
N SER A 274 9.53 10.27 4.10
CA SER A 274 9.09 9.69 2.84
C SER A 274 9.40 10.59 1.65
N LEU A 275 9.68 9.99 0.50
CA LEU A 275 10.01 10.65 -0.75
C LEU A 275 9.04 10.21 -1.85
N HIS A 276 8.21 11.13 -2.33
CA HIS A 276 7.24 10.90 -3.41
C HIS A 276 7.89 10.92 -4.80
N GLY A 277 7.21 10.31 -5.79
CA GLY A 277 7.63 10.26 -7.18
C GLY A 277 8.87 9.38 -7.37
N THR A 278 8.98 8.32 -6.58
CA THR A 278 10.03 7.31 -6.67
C THR A 278 9.53 6.09 -7.43
N TYR A 279 10.05 5.91 -8.63
CA TYR A 279 9.71 4.80 -9.51
C TYR A 279 10.72 3.65 -9.37
N PRO A 280 10.52 2.48 -9.98
CA PRO A 280 11.30 1.28 -9.70
C PRO A 280 12.82 1.47 -9.66
N ARG A 281 13.39 2.24 -10.59
CA ARG A 281 14.82 2.51 -10.61
C ARG A 281 15.27 3.37 -9.43
N SER A 282 14.60 4.49 -9.20
CA SER A 282 14.94 5.41 -8.11
C SER A 282 14.62 4.81 -6.74
N MET A 283 13.57 3.99 -6.63
CA MET A 283 13.22 3.25 -5.41
C MET A 283 14.39 2.39 -4.96
N ARG A 284 14.94 1.55 -5.86
CA ARG A 284 16.09 0.70 -5.60
C ARG A 284 17.36 1.50 -5.31
N GLN A 285 17.54 2.63 -5.98
CA GLN A 285 18.70 3.49 -5.74
C GLN A 285 18.64 4.15 -4.36
N PHE A 286 17.48 4.62 -3.90
CA PHE A 286 17.30 5.12 -2.55
C PHE A 286 17.58 4.04 -1.50
N TRP A 287 17.08 2.84 -1.74
CA TRP A 287 17.33 1.70 -0.85
C TRP A 287 18.82 1.38 -0.77
N LEU A 288 19.49 1.29 -1.92
CA LEU A 288 20.93 1.02 -1.98
C LEU A 288 21.75 2.07 -1.22
N SER A 289 21.47 3.36 -1.46
CA SER A 289 22.27 4.43 -0.84
C SER A 289 21.97 4.59 0.65
N SER A 290 20.74 4.42 1.11
CA SER A 290 20.35 4.68 2.50
C SER A 290 20.46 3.45 3.42
N HIS A 291 20.47 2.24 2.89
CA HIS A 291 20.48 1.00 3.68
C HIS A 291 21.73 0.15 3.45
N ILE A 292 22.11 -0.08 2.18
CA ILE A 292 23.21 -0.99 1.83
C ILE A 292 24.57 -0.28 1.88
N LEU A 293 24.65 0.96 1.36
CA LEU A 293 25.91 1.71 1.31
C LEU A 293 26.16 2.57 2.56
N ARG A 294 25.31 2.45 3.55
CA ARG A 294 25.46 3.17 4.81
C ARG A 294 26.46 2.44 5.72
N ASP A 295 27.51 3.17 6.14
CA ASP A 295 28.58 2.62 6.98
C ASP A 295 28.23 2.62 8.50
N ARG A 296 26.98 2.87 8.88
CA ARG A 296 26.54 2.93 10.27
C ARG A 296 25.92 1.62 10.71
N ASP A 297 26.26 1.18 11.93
CA ASP A 297 25.59 0.05 12.56
C ASP A 297 24.09 0.37 12.75
N PRO A 298 23.17 -0.41 12.18
CA PRO A 298 21.74 -0.20 12.35
C PRO A 298 21.28 -0.11 13.81
N LEU A 299 21.92 -0.83 14.71
CA LEU A 299 21.59 -0.86 16.15
C LEU A 299 21.93 0.43 16.90
N THR A 300 22.75 1.30 16.32
CA THR A 300 23.17 2.56 16.96
C THR A 300 22.44 3.78 16.42
N ILE A 301 21.46 3.61 15.51
CA ILE A 301 20.76 4.72 14.89
C ILE A 301 19.73 5.29 15.86
N SER A 302 19.90 6.57 16.19
CA SER A 302 18.88 7.39 16.87
C SER A 302 18.36 8.44 15.90
N TYR A 303 17.05 8.54 15.79
CA TYR A 303 16.39 9.54 14.96
C TYR A 303 15.92 10.74 15.78
N ASP A 304 16.06 11.93 15.20
CA ASP A 304 15.46 13.13 15.78
C ASP A 304 13.94 13.08 15.64
N ILE A 305 13.25 13.37 16.75
CA ILE A 305 11.79 13.39 16.83
C ILE A 305 11.33 14.83 16.75
N ASN A 306 10.54 15.17 15.72
CA ASN A 306 9.98 16.49 15.58
C ASN A 306 8.83 16.72 16.57
N VAL A 307 8.78 17.91 17.15
CA VAL A 307 7.64 18.34 17.94
C VAL A 307 6.44 18.60 17.01
N ILE A 308 5.24 18.23 17.44
CA ILE A 308 4.00 18.62 16.76
C ILE A 308 3.81 20.14 16.97
N GLU A 309 4.01 20.90 15.91
CA GLU A 309 3.82 22.35 15.94
C GLU A 309 2.33 22.70 15.84
N PRO A 310 1.89 23.81 16.44
CA PRO A 310 0.53 24.31 16.26
C PRO A 310 0.19 24.51 14.78
N PHE A 311 -1.04 24.26 14.41
CA PHE A 311 -1.52 24.37 13.01
C PHE A 311 -1.21 25.75 12.38
N SER A 312 -1.33 26.82 13.16
CA SER A 312 -1.03 28.19 12.74
C SER A 312 0.41 28.44 12.31
N THR A 313 1.34 27.56 12.69
CA THR A 313 2.77 27.69 12.35
C THR A 313 3.02 27.42 10.87
N LEU A 314 2.27 26.47 10.27
CA LEU A 314 2.42 26.12 8.89
C LEU A 314 1.36 26.75 7.99
N CYS A 315 0.09 26.72 8.44
CA CYS A 315 -1.03 27.29 7.70
C CYS A 315 -1.54 28.55 8.42
N ARG A 316 -1.71 29.64 7.67
CA ARG A 316 -2.26 30.91 8.22
C ARG A 316 -3.76 30.84 8.53
N PHE A 317 -4.40 29.73 8.18
CA PHE A 317 -5.84 29.53 8.27
C PHE A 317 -6.13 28.35 9.19
N PRO A 318 -7.27 28.34 9.91
CA PRO A 318 -7.69 27.17 10.65
C PRO A 318 -7.99 26.00 9.70
N PRO A 319 -7.98 24.73 10.19
CA PRO A 319 -8.44 23.60 9.40
C PRO A 319 -9.88 23.84 8.94
N VAL A 320 -10.06 23.96 7.65
CA VAL A 320 -11.37 24.25 7.05
C VAL A 320 -11.49 23.55 5.70
N PHE A 321 -12.69 23.08 5.41
CA PHE A 321 -13.05 22.57 4.08
C PHE A 321 -14.35 23.25 3.60
N ASP A 322 -14.21 24.32 2.84
CA ASP A 322 -15.33 25.00 2.18
C ASP A 322 -15.47 24.52 0.74
N TYR A 323 -16.15 23.40 0.56
CA TYR A 323 -16.36 22.82 -0.77
C TYR A 323 -17.23 23.72 -1.68
N ARG A 324 -18.03 24.63 -1.14
CA ARG A 324 -18.87 25.55 -1.91
C ARG A 324 -18.07 26.69 -2.57
N GLY A 325 -16.99 27.06 -1.93
CA GLY A 325 -16.05 28.07 -2.43
C GLY A 325 -14.83 27.49 -3.15
N PHE A 326 -14.81 26.18 -3.40
CA PHE A 326 -13.68 25.52 -4.02
C PHE A 326 -13.50 25.86 -5.49
N ILE A 327 -12.28 25.80 -5.97
CA ILE A 327 -11.86 26.20 -7.31
C ILE A 327 -12.70 25.48 -8.37
N LYS A 328 -13.11 26.20 -9.40
CA LYS A 328 -13.98 25.70 -10.50
C LYS A 328 -13.50 24.38 -11.15
N GLU A 329 -12.22 24.05 -11.02
CA GLU A 329 -11.64 22.83 -11.58
C GLU A 329 -11.94 21.57 -10.77
N PHE A 330 -12.37 21.70 -9.51
CA PHE A 330 -12.60 20.61 -8.55
C PHE A 330 -14.00 20.65 -7.93
N GLN A 331 -14.97 21.29 -8.59
CA GLN A 331 -16.33 21.47 -8.07
C GLN A 331 -17.10 20.15 -8.06
N PHE A 332 -16.75 19.29 -7.14
CA PHE A 332 -17.56 18.13 -6.82
C PHE A 332 -18.27 18.40 -5.50
N GLU A 333 -19.58 18.44 -5.53
CA GLU A 333 -20.37 18.48 -4.31
C GLU A 333 -20.20 17.14 -3.58
N PRO A 334 -19.81 17.15 -2.29
CA PRO A 334 -19.76 15.94 -1.49
C PRO A 334 -21.13 15.28 -1.39
N LYS A 335 -21.15 13.96 -1.41
CA LYS A 335 -22.36 13.14 -1.35
C LYS A 335 -22.25 12.11 -0.23
N PRO A 336 -23.37 11.62 0.33
CA PRO A 336 -23.34 10.59 1.34
C PRO A 336 -22.58 9.33 0.86
N CYS A 337 -21.65 8.83 1.66
CA CYS A 337 -20.85 7.67 1.28
C CYS A 337 -21.68 6.40 1.11
N TYR A 338 -22.75 6.24 1.89
CA TYR A 338 -23.65 5.08 1.80
C TYR A 338 -24.36 4.95 0.44
N GLU A 339 -24.45 6.05 -0.33
CA GLU A 339 -25.05 6.03 -1.68
C GLU A 339 -24.06 5.50 -2.73
N ASN A 340 -22.82 5.21 -2.34
CA ASN A 340 -21.72 4.85 -3.25
C ASN A 340 -21.65 5.79 -4.46
N PRO A 341 -21.50 7.09 -4.24
CA PRO A 341 -21.64 8.10 -5.26
C PRO A 341 -20.56 7.97 -6.34
N LYS A 342 -21.00 8.13 -7.60
CA LYS A 342 -20.11 8.16 -8.75
C LYS A 342 -20.02 9.58 -9.28
N TRP A 343 -18.82 10.00 -9.66
CA TRP A 343 -18.57 11.31 -10.26
C TRP A 343 -18.09 11.14 -11.70
N SER A 344 -18.71 11.87 -12.63
CA SER A 344 -18.22 11.99 -13.99
C SER A 344 -17.29 13.19 -14.09
N VAL A 345 -16.12 13.00 -14.65
CA VAL A 345 -15.18 14.08 -14.93
C VAL A 345 -15.26 14.42 -16.40
N SER A 346 -15.68 15.64 -16.72
CA SER A 346 -15.80 16.13 -18.11
C SER A 346 -14.44 16.32 -18.80
N LYS A 347 -13.35 16.40 -18.03
CA LYS A 347 -11.98 16.42 -18.53
C LYS A 347 -11.32 15.14 -18.05
N LYS A 348 -10.51 14.50 -18.92
CA LYS A 348 -9.72 13.32 -18.55
C LYS A 348 -9.13 13.52 -17.17
N PRO A 349 -9.41 12.64 -16.21
CA PRO A 349 -8.80 12.72 -14.89
C PRO A 349 -7.28 12.79 -15.03
N HIS A 350 -6.59 13.19 -13.97
CA HIS A 350 -5.13 13.23 -13.91
C HIS A 350 -4.45 11.83 -14.07
N VAL A 351 -5.09 10.92 -14.78
CA VAL A 351 -4.52 9.65 -15.26
C VAL A 351 -3.17 9.89 -15.97
N GLY A 352 -2.99 11.07 -16.56
CA GLY A 352 -1.74 11.45 -17.18
C GLY A 352 -0.52 11.59 -16.25
N ARG A 353 -0.68 11.78 -14.94
CA ARG A 353 0.48 11.73 -14.02
C ARG A 353 1.03 10.31 -13.89
N GLU A 354 0.17 9.33 -13.95
CA GLU A 354 0.53 7.91 -13.84
C GLU A 354 1.20 7.41 -15.13
N GLU A 355 0.65 7.78 -16.29
CA GLU A 355 1.29 7.50 -17.59
C GLU A 355 2.65 8.19 -17.72
N PHE A 356 2.80 9.42 -17.23
CA PHE A 356 4.09 10.10 -17.20
C PHE A 356 5.11 9.39 -16.33
N GLY A 357 4.70 8.83 -15.20
CA GLY A 357 5.55 8.04 -14.31
C GLY A 357 6.10 6.80 -14.99
N GLU A 358 5.28 6.07 -15.73
CA GLU A 358 5.69 4.83 -16.43
C GLU A 358 6.52 5.09 -17.67
N ARG A 359 6.24 6.14 -18.43
CA ARG A 359 7.07 6.53 -19.57
C ARG A 359 8.50 6.88 -19.16
N TYR A 360 8.69 7.47 -17.99
CA TYR A 360 10.03 7.80 -17.48
C TYR A 360 10.73 6.65 -16.76
N SER A 361 10.06 5.56 -16.45
CA SER A 361 10.69 4.36 -15.87
C SER A 361 11.34 3.45 -16.90
N LYS A 362 11.15 3.73 -18.18
CA LYS A 362 11.77 2.98 -19.30
C LYS A 362 13.14 3.48 -19.72
N TYR A 363 13.69 4.53 -19.06
CA TYR A 363 15.01 5.07 -19.34
C TYR A 363 15.91 5.03 -18.11
#